data_1027868f11d1ae204ae8b0b6fc15fb45
#
_entry.id   1027868f11d1ae204ae8b0b6fc15fb45
#
_cell.length_a   1.000
_cell.length_b   1.000
_cell.length_c   1.000
_cell.angle_alpha   90.00
_cell.angle_beta   90.00
_cell.angle_gamma   90.00
#
_symmetry.space_group_name_H-M   'P 1'
#
loop_
_entity.id
_entity.type
_entity.pdbx_description
1 polymer ?
#
loop_
_entity_poly.entity_id
_entity_poly.type
_entity_poly.pdbx_seq_one_letter_code
_entity_poly.pdbx_strand_id
1 'polypeptide(L)'
;ETRINRCLERCRAEKRGALVVYVTVGCPSPAESEALIGRLIEAGADMIELGVPFSDPMADGIQRAGQLALQAGTTLPEILAIAGRIRKRFPETPLVLFSYYNVLLNYGLDRLGADLRSAGVDGLLAVDLPLEERGEVVPICEANGIPIRC
;
A
#
# COMPACT_ATOMS: atom_id res chain seq x y z
N GLU A 1 -15.19 12.34 2.86
CA GLU A 1 -15.42 10.88 2.90
C GLU A 1 -14.38 10.16 2.05
N THR A 2 -13.63 9.24 2.65
CA THR A 2 -12.52 8.53 1.98
C THR A 2 -13.03 7.32 1.19
N ARG A 3 -12.23 6.84 0.20
CA ARG A 3 -12.55 5.58 -0.51
C ARG A 3 -12.65 4.39 0.44
N ILE A 4 -11.81 4.38 1.49
CA ILE A 4 -11.85 3.34 2.52
C ILE A 4 -13.21 3.34 3.22
N ASN A 5 -13.71 4.52 3.64
CA ASN A 5 -15.02 4.63 4.30
C ASN A 5 -16.14 4.15 3.38
N ARG A 6 -16.20 4.64 2.13
CA ARG A 6 -17.21 4.20 1.15
C ARG A 6 -17.19 2.71 0.91
N CYS A 7 -16.00 2.12 0.81
CA CYS A 7 -15.82 0.68 0.65
C CYS A 7 -16.42 -0.09 1.83
N LEU A 8 -16.08 0.30 3.05
CA LEU A 8 -16.56 -0.35 4.27
C LEU A 8 -18.08 -0.18 4.46
N GLU A 9 -18.63 0.98 4.15
CA GLU A 9 -20.07 1.25 4.19
C GLU A 9 -20.82 0.38 3.18
N ARG A 10 -20.32 0.25 1.96
CA ARG A 10 -20.87 -0.67 0.96
C ARG A 10 -20.90 -2.11 1.48
N CYS A 11 -19.79 -2.62 2.01
CA CYS A 11 -19.73 -3.97 2.57
C CYS A 11 -20.72 -4.17 3.71
N ARG A 12 -20.88 -3.17 4.59
CA ARG A 12 -21.89 -3.20 5.67
C ARG A 12 -23.32 -3.25 5.12
N ALA A 13 -23.62 -2.43 4.11
CA ALA A 13 -24.93 -2.43 3.48
C ALA A 13 -25.26 -3.80 2.84
N GLU A 14 -24.25 -4.45 2.27
CA GLU A 14 -24.32 -5.81 1.71
C GLU A 14 -24.28 -6.91 2.77
N LYS A 15 -24.17 -6.56 4.05
CA LYS A 15 -24.09 -7.50 5.21
C LYS A 15 -22.97 -8.54 5.07
N ARG A 16 -21.82 -8.14 4.57
CA ARG A 16 -20.63 -8.99 4.40
C ARG A 16 -19.38 -8.32 4.93
N GLY A 17 -18.33 -9.10 5.14
CA GLY A 17 -16.98 -8.59 5.40
C GLY A 17 -16.36 -7.96 4.15
N ALA A 18 -15.41 -7.06 4.35
CA ALA A 18 -14.56 -6.57 3.28
C ALA A 18 -13.41 -7.56 3.02
N LEU A 19 -13.19 -7.89 1.76
CA LEU A 19 -12.02 -8.68 1.33
C LEU A 19 -10.84 -7.75 1.08
N VAL A 20 -9.87 -7.76 2.00
CA VAL A 20 -8.61 -7.03 1.87
C VAL A 20 -7.53 -8.00 1.43
N VAL A 21 -6.85 -7.70 0.33
CA VAL A 21 -5.81 -8.57 -0.24
C VAL A 21 -4.47 -7.88 -0.21
N TYR A 22 -3.50 -8.54 0.42
CA TYR A 22 -2.09 -8.11 0.43
C TYR A 22 -1.36 -8.67 -0.80
N VAL A 23 -0.57 -7.83 -1.46
CA VAL A 23 0.29 -8.23 -2.57
C VAL A 23 1.69 -7.65 -2.36
N THR A 24 2.72 -8.50 -2.36
CA THR A 24 4.11 -8.01 -2.45
C THR A 24 4.34 -7.45 -3.85
N VAL A 25 4.41 -6.13 -3.98
CA VAL A 25 4.58 -5.47 -5.27
C VAL A 25 5.99 -5.74 -5.81
N GLY A 26 6.07 -6.16 -7.07
CA GLY A 26 7.32 -6.54 -7.71
C GLY A 26 7.58 -8.05 -7.73
N CYS A 27 6.73 -8.85 -7.10
CA CYS A 27 6.86 -10.32 -7.11
C CYS A 27 5.85 -10.95 -8.08
N PRO A 28 6.26 -11.82 -9.01
CA PRO A 28 7.66 -12.15 -9.35
C PRO A 28 8.37 -11.04 -10.13
N SER A 29 7.64 -10.10 -10.70
CA SER A 29 8.14 -8.89 -11.36
C SER A 29 7.16 -7.72 -11.16
N PRO A 30 7.58 -6.47 -11.35
CA PRO A 30 6.67 -5.31 -11.29
C PRO A 30 5.47 -5.43 -12.21
N ALA A 31 5.67 -5.80 -13.48
CA ALA A 31 4.60 -5.93 -14.46
C ALA A 31 3.59 -7.04 -14.11
N GLU A 32 4.09 -8.18 -13.65
CA GLU A 32 3.22 -9.32 -13.28
C GLU A 32 2.44 -9.02 -12.00
N SER A 33 3.03 -8.36 -11.02
CA SER A 33 2.33 -7.95 -9.80
C SER A 33 1.26 -6.90 -10.09
N GLU A 34 1.51 -5.95 -11.00
CA GLU A 34 0.50 -4.98 -11.44
C GLU A 34 -0.69 -5.69 -12.11
N ALA A 35 -0.43 -6.62 -13.02
CA ALA A 35 -1.46 -7.41 -13.67
C ALA A 35 -2.25 -8.28 -12.67
N LEU A 36 -1.57 -8.87 -11.69
CA LEU A 36 -2.20 -9.63 -10.60
C LEU A 36 -3.16 -8.77 -9.79
N ILE A 37 -2.72 -7.58 -9.37
CA ILE A 37 -3.56 -6.64 -8.61
C ILE A 37 -4.83 -6.30 -9.40
N GLY A 38 -4.72 -6.01 -10.69
CA GLY A 38 -5.88 -5.75 -11.54
C GLY A 38 -6.87 -6.92 -11.55
N ARG A 39 -6.38 -8.14 -11.71
CA ARG A 39 -7.21 -9.36 -11.69
C ARG A 39 -7.87 -9.60 -10.34
N LEU A 40 -7.17 -9.33 -9.23
CA LEU A 40 -7.72 -9.46 -7.87
C LEU A 40 -8.88 -8.49 -7.66
N ILE A 41 -8.76 -7.24 -8.11
CA ILE A 41 -9.84 -6.26 -8.02
C ILE A 41 -11.03 -6.70 -8.87
N GLU A 42 -10.81 -7.13 -10.12
CA GLU A 42 -11.86 -7.66 -11.01
C GLU A 42 -12.55 -8.90 -10.43
N ALA A 43 -11.82 -9.71 -9.69
CA ALA A 43 -12.35 -10.91 -9.02
C ALA A 43 -13.12 -10.61 -7.72
N GLY A 44 -13.14 -9.35 -7.26
CA GLY A 44 -13.96 -8.94 -6.12
C GLY A 44 -13.20 -8.52 -4.86
N ALA A 45 -11.89 -8.31 -4.91
CA ALA A 45 -11.16 -7.70 -3.80
C ALA A 45 -11.71 -6.29 -3.55
N ASP A 46 -12.06 -6.00 -2.31
CA ASP A 46 -12.63 -4.71 -1.90
C ASP A 46 -11.55 -3.66 -1.66
N MET A 47 -10.36 -4.09 -1.24
CA MET A 47 -9.23 -3.25 -0.91
C MET A 47 -7.92 -3.99 -1.20
N ILE A 48 -6.90 -3.28 -1.64
CA ILE A 48 -5.57 -3.84 -1.87
C ILE A 48 -4.55 -3.21 -0.92
N GLU A 49 -3.78 -4.04 -0.25
CA GLU A 49 -2.57 -3.64 0.45
C GLU A 49 -1.37 -3.86 -0.47
N LEU A 50 -0.71 -2.75 -0.81
CA LEU A 50 0.48 -2.72 -1.65
C LEU A 50 1.71 -2.93 -0.75
N GLY A 51 2.19 -4.16 -0.68
CA GLY A 51 3.35 -4.53 0.13
C GLY A 51 4.66 -4.05 -0.49
N VAL A 52 5.38 -3.20 0.24
CA VAL A 52 6.74 -2.80 -0.13
C VAL A 52 7.70 -3.92 0.25
N PRO A 53 8.51 -4.44 -0.69
CA PRO A 53 9.48 -5.49 -0.38
C PRO A 53 10.51 -5.02 0.65
N PHE A 54 10.81 -5.91 1.61
CA PHE A 54 11.76 -5.68 2.68
C PHE A 54 12.64 -6.92 2.87
N SER A 55 13.92 -6.72 3.20
CA SER A 55 14.91 -7.80 3.27
C SER A 55 14.73 -8.73 4.48
N ASP A 56 14.12 -8.25 5.54
CA ASP A 56 13.94 -8.97 6.81
C ASP A 56 12.51 -8.82 7.35
N PRO A 57 11.51 -9.38 6.67
CA PRO A 57 10.12 -9.33 7.11
C PRO A 57 9.87 -10.24 8.31
N MET A 58 8.90 -9.87 9.17
CA MET A 58 8.50 -10.67 10.33
C MET A 58 7.71 -11.93 9.99
N ALA A 59 7.31 -12.12 8.73
CA ALA A 59 6.52 -13.25 8.28
C ALA A 59 7.24 -14.07 7.22
N ASP A 60 7.50 -15.34 7.49
CA ASP A 60 8.24 -16.26 6.62
C ASP A 60 7.64 -16.41 5.22
N GLY A 61 6.30 -16.41 5.11
CA GLY A 61 5.62 -16.53 3.82
C GLY A 61 5.83 -15.33 2.89
N ILE A 62 6.09 -14.16 3.45
CA ILE A 62 6.33 -12.90 2.71
C ILE A 62 7.81 -12.77 2.32
N GLN A 63 8.71 -13.42 3.05
CA GLN A 63 10.15 -13.31 2.86
C GLN A 63 10.59 -13.66 1.45
N ARG A 64 10.14 -14.79 0.91
CA ARG A 64 10.50 -15.22 -0.44
C ARG A 64 9.99 -14.27 -1.52
N ALA A 65 8.75 -13.81 -1.39
CA ALA A 65 8.17 -12.84 -2.31
C ALA A 65 8.91 -11.50 -2.27
N GLY A 66 9.28 -11.05 -1.06
CA GLY A 66 10.10 -9.86 -0.85
C GLY A 66 11.47 -9.96 -1.50
N GLN A 67 12.15 -11.11 -1.34
CA GLN A 67 13.45 -11.35 -1.98
C GLN A 67 13.36 -11.31 -3.50
N LEU A 68 12.34 -11.93 -4.09
CA LEU A 68 12.14 -11.90 -5.55
C LEU A 68 11.88 -10.47 -6.05
N ALA A 69 11.05 -9.72 -5.35
CA ALA A 69 10.77 -8.33 -5.70
C ALA A 69 12.01 -7.43 -5.60
N LEU A 70 12.84 -7.61 -4.56
CA LEU A 70 14.10 -6.87 -4.41
C LEU A 70 15.11 -7.27 -5.50
N GLN A 71 15.21 -8.55 -5.86
CA GLN A 71 16.05 -9.03 -6.96
C GLN A 71 15.60 -8.47 -8.32
N ALA A 72 14.30 -8.26 -8.50
CA ALA A 72 13.73 -7.58 -9.68
C ALA A 72 13.97 -6.06 -9.68
N GLY A 73 14.60 -5.51 -8.64
CA GLY A 73 14.93 -4.10 -8.52
C GLY A 73 13.76 -3.20 -8.14
N THR A 74 12.70 -3.74 -7.55
CA THR A 74 11.51 -2.99 -7.17
C THR A 74 11.82 -1.98 -6.06
N THR A 75 11.49 -0.72 -6.31
CA THR A 75 11.67 0.41 -5.41
C THR A 75 10.33 1.06 -5.04
N LEU A 76 10.30 1.83 -3.96
CA LEU A 76 9.09 2.56 -3.57
C LEU A 76 8.58 3.53 -4.66
N PRO A 77 9.42 4.32 -5.35
CA PRO A 77 8.95 5.12 -6.48
C PRO A 77 8.24 4.31 -7.57
N GLU A 78 8.74 3.12 -7.88
CA GLU A 78 8.11 2.23 -8.86
C GLU A 78 6.77 1.69 -8.37
N ILE A 79 6.67 1.35 -7.09
CA ILE A 79 5.40 0.92 -6.47
C ILE A 79 4.37 2.06 -6.54
N LEU A 80 4.77 3.29 -6.27
CA LEU A 80 3.89 4.46 -6.39
C LEU A 80 3.46 4.70 -7.84
N ALA A 81 4.33 4.48 -8.81
CA ALA A 81 3.97 4.53 -10.23
C ALA A 81 2.93 3.46 -10.59
N ILE A 82 3.09 2.24 -10.11
CA ILE A 82 2.12 1.16 -10.27
C ILE A 82 0.78 1.54 -9.63
N ALA A 83 0.81 2.05 -8.39
CA ALA A 83 -0.41 2.53 -7.72
C ALA A 83 -1.15 3.59 -8.53
N GLY A 84 -0.45 4.51 -9.14
CA GLY A 84 -1.01 5.54 -10.02
C GLY A 84 -1.69 4.95 -11.26
N ARG A 85 -1.12 3.92 -11.88
CA ARG A 85 -1.73 3.23 -13.02
C ARG A 85 -2.96 2.42 -12.61
N ILE A 86 -2.89 1.72 -11.48
CA ILE A 86 -4.03 0.99 -10.91
C ILE A 86 -5.16 1.97 -10.55
N ARG A 87 -4.83 3.11 -9.95
CA ARG A 87 -5.82 4.14 -9.62
C ARG A 87 -6.59 4.64 -10.85
N LYS A 88 -5.92 4.83 -11.98
CA LYS A 88 -6.56 5.25 -13.24
C LYS A 88 -7.55 4.20 -13.74
N ARG A 89 -7.22 2.93 -13.61
CA ARG A 89 -8.06 1.81 -14.04
C ARG A 89 -9.19 1.50 -13.05
N PHE A 90 -8.92 1.66 -11.76
CA PHE A 90 -9.85 1.33 -10.67
C PHE A 90 -10.01 2.54 -9.73
N PRO A 91 -10.77 3.57 -10.11
CA PRO A 91 -10.82 4.84 -9.39
C PRO A 91 -11.41 4.74 -7.98
N GLU A 92 -12.26 3.73 -7.71
CA GLU A 92 -12.96 3.59 -6.42
C GLU A 92 -12.35 2.56 -5.46
N THR A 93 -11.44 1.70 -5.92
CA THR A 93 -10.83 0.68 -5.07
C THR A 93 -9.82 1.30 -4.11
N PRO A 94 -9.95 1.15 -2.79
CA PRO A 94 -8.94 1.62 -1.84
C PRO A 94 -7.59 0.92 -2.04
N LEU A 95 -6.53 1.72 -2.02
CA LEU A 95 -5.14 1.26 -2.07
C LEU A 95 -4.44 1.72 -0.79
N VAL A 96 -3.88 0.77 -0.04
CA VAL A 96 -3.14 1.03 1.20
C VAL A 96 -1.69 0.63 0.98
N LEU A 97 -0.75 1.53 1.23
CA LEU A 97 0.66 1.16 1.24
C LEU A 97 1.00 0.43 2.54
N PHE A 98 1.59 -0.74 2.43
CA PHE A 98 2.05 -1.55 3.56
C PHE A 98 3.58 -1.56 3.55
N SER A 99 4.23 -0.98 4.57
CA SER A 99 5.67 -0.81 4.59
C SER A 99 6.27 -0.93 5.99
N TYR A 100 7.57 -1.21 6.03
CA TYR A 100 8.40 -1.04 7.23
C TYR A 100 8.89 0.41 7.32
N TYR A 101 9.08 0.88 8.54
CA TYR A 101 9.45 2.28 8.81
C TYR A 101 10.76 2.69 8.15
N ASN A 102 11.79 1.83 8.22
CA ASN A 102 13.08 2.13 7.60
C ASN A 102 13.01 2.40 6.11
N VAL A 103 12.10 1.73 5.39
CA VAL A 103 11.89 1.97 3.96
C VAL A 103 11.33 3.37 3.73
N LEU A 104 10.36 3.79 4.56
CA LEU A 104 9.75 5.11 4.50
C LEU A 104 10.76 6.21 4.85
N LEU A 105 11.57 5.98 5.87
CA LEU A 105 12.63 6.90 6.31
C LEU A 105 13.66 7.10 5.21
N ASN A 106 14.14 6.02 4.58
CA ASN A 106 15.09 6.07 3.48
C ASN A 106 14.52 6.74 2.22
N TYR A 107 13.24 6.61 1.98
CA TYR A 107 12.56 7.31 0.89
C TYR A 107 12.56 8.83 1.08
N GLY A 108 12.41 9.29 2.32
CA GLY A 108 12.34 10.68 2.70
C GLY A 108 10.93 11.10 3.11
N LEU A 109 10.76 11.40 4.39
CA LEU A 109 9.47 11.77 4.96
C LEU A 109 8.91 13.06 4.38
N ASP A 110 9.78 14.02 4.00
CA ASP A 110 9.39 15.32 3.45
C ASP A 110 8.50 15.21 2.22
N ARG A 111 8.76 14.23 1.37
CA ARG A 111 8.00 14.02 0.12
C ARG A 111 6.98 12.89 0.21
N LEU A 112 7.06 12.04 1.23
CA LEU A 112 6.25 10.82 1.34
C LEU A 112 4.75 11.10 1.22
N GLY A 113 4.23 12.02 2.01
CA GLY A 113 2.79 12.33 2.03
C GLY A 113 2.27 12.84 0.69
N ALA A 114 3.01 13.75 0.06
CA ALA A 114 2.64 14.31 -1.24
C ALA A 114 2.70 13.25 -2.35
N ASP A 115 3.71 12.39 -2.34
CA ASP A 115 3.90 11.34 -3.33
C ASP A 115 2.85 10.23 -3.19
N LEU A 116 2.49 9.83 -1.96
CA LEU A 116 1.37 8.93 -1.69
C LEU A 116 0.06 9.48 -2.25
N ARG A 117 -0.21 10.75 -1.97
CA ARG A 117 -1.42 11.42 -2.48
C ARG A 117 -1.44 11.47 -4.01
N SER A 118 -0.34 11.86 -4.64
CA SER A 118 -0.20 11.91 -6.10
C SER A 118 -0.40 10.56 -6.75
N ALA A 119 0.07 9.49 -6.12
CA ALA A 119 -0.11 8.12 -6.57
C ALA A 119 -1.54 7.60 -6.37
N GLY A 120 -2.39 8.34 -5.66
CA GLY A 120 -3.77 7.93 -5.35
C GLY A 120 -3.87 6.84 -4.28
N VAL A 121 -2.87 6.75 -3.40
CA VAL A 121 -2.89 5.88 -2.22
C VAL A 121 -3.83 6.48 -1.18
N ASP A 122 -4.64 5.64 -0.53
CA ASP A 122 -5.70 6.04 0.40
C ASP A 122 -5.32 5.90 1.87
N GLY A 123 -4.23 5.20 2.16
CA GLY A 123 -3.76 4.99 3.53
C GLY A 123 -2.36 4.40 3.58
N LEU A 124 -1.75 4.48 4.74
CA LEU A 124 -0.44 3.92 5.04
C LEU A 124 -0.51 3.01 6.27
N LEU A 125 0.01 1.79 6.14
CA LEU A 125 0.25 0.87 7.24
C LEU A 125 1.76 0.74 7.44
N ALA A 126 2.28 1.34 8.51
CA ALA A 126 3.68 1.25 8.91
C ALA A 126 3.79 0.26 10.08
N VAL A 127 4.19 -0.99 9.78
CA VAL A 127 4.06 -2.13 10.71
C VAL A 127 4.96 -2.08 11.94
N ASP A 128 6.06 -1.34 11.86
CA ASP A 128 7.08 -1.24 12.92
C ASP A 128 7.41 0.21 13.30
N LEU A 129 6.47 1.13 13.09
CA LEU A 129 6.67 2.55 13.45
C LEU A 129 6.76 2.72 14.97
N PRO A 130 7.92 3.13 15.51
CA PRO A 130 8.09 3.37 16.93
C PRO A 130 7.17 4.49 17.42
N LEU A 131 6.74 4.42 18.69
CA LEU A 131 5.86 5.44 19.28
C LEU A 131 6.51 6.83 19.26
N GLU A 132 7.80 6.89 19.46
CA GLU A 132 8.60 8.11 19.48
C GLU A 132 8.61 8.81 18.11
N GLU A 133 8.59 8.04 17.03
CA GLU A 133 8.66 8.55 15.65
C GLU A 133 7.30 8.94 15.08
N ARG A 134 6.21 8.61 15.75
CA ARG A 134 4.85 8.96 15.31
C ARG A 134 4.66 10.47 15.18
N GLY A 135 5.30 11.24 16.04
CA GLY A 135 5.24 12.70 16.03
C GLY A 135 5.73 13.34 14.74
N GLU A 136 6.58 12.66 13.98
CA GLU A 136 7.09 13.14 12.70
C GLU A 136 6.24 12.62 11.52
N VAL A 137 5.93 11.34 11.50
CA VAL A 137 5.29 10.68 10.35
C VAL A 137 3.79 11.00 10.26
N VAL A 138 3.08 10.95 11.39
CA VAL A 138 1.62 11.12 11.40
C VAL A 138 1.19 12.48 10.86
N PRO A 139 1.75 13.62 11.29
CA PRO A 139 1.37 14.92 10.76
C PRO A 139 1.60 15.07 9.26
N ILE A 140 2.68 14.48 8.73
CA ILE A 140 3.01 14.51 7.29
C ILE A 140 1.94 13.77 6.49
N CYS A 141 1.53 12.59 6.95
CA CYS A 141 0.50 11.80 6.29
C CYS A 141 -0.87 12.48 6.39
N GLU A 142 -1.26 12.95 7.57
CA GLU A 142 -2.54 13.60 7.81
C GLU A 142 -2.70 14.91 7.02
N ALA A 143 -1.63 15.73 6.93
CA ALA A 143 -1.62 16.95 6.14
C ALA A 143 -1.89 16.69 4.63
N ASN A 144 -1.58 15.48 4.16
CA ASN A 144 -1.84 15.04 2.79
C ASN A 144 -3.13 14.20 2.66
N GLY A 145 -3.90 14.07 3.71
CA GLY A 145 -5.14 13.28 3.71
C GLY A 145 -4.92 11.77 3.65
N ILE A 146 -3.75 11.29 4.09
CA ILE A 146 -3.38 9.88 4.15
C ILE A 146 -3.51 9.39 5.60
N PRO A 147 -4.56 8.66 5.97
CA PRO A 147 -4.64 8.04 7.28
C PRO A 147 -3.52 7.00 7.46
N ILE A 148 -2.89 7.02 8.62
CA ILE A 148 -1.82 6.09 8.99
C ILE A 148 -2.26 5.15 10.11
N ARG A 149 -1.84 3.89 10.02
CA ARG A 149 -1.95 2.86 11.07
C ARG A 149 -0.58 2.23 11.33
N CYS A 150 -0.40 1.77 12.55
CA CYS A 150 0.85 1.14 13.02
C CYS A 150 0.52 -0.13 13.78
#